data_0a3b3a0764d9e718c183132c353d11b7
#
_entry.id   0a3b3a0764d9e718c183132c353d11b7
#
_cell.length_a   1.000
_cell.length_b   1.000
_cell.length_c   1.000
_cell.angle_alpha   90.00
_cell.angle_beta   90.00
_cell.angle_gamma   90.00
#
_symmetry.space_group_name_H-M   'P 1'
#
loop_
_entity.id
_entity.type
_entity.pdbx_description
1 polymer ?
#
loop_
_entity_poly.entity_id
_entity_poly.type
_entity_poly.pdbx_seq_one_letter_code
_entity_poly.pdbx_strand_id
1 'polypeptide(L)'
;MNFDILHTDDIRVEHCDGTRRDILRVLDACREERRPYVIIKNECSAQQSCCSEVQKGLSRILVPVSMLEEEVYKAEICTYLARKTGAHLILLRARDYGSKAKQNTQRIITHIETIAERTGEKISYEEHVAKRDSFSFHKDFHSEAWKHDLLLLTASREYGLDDWLFGPPELYAIRKSEVPVMLVNPRADLFSLCD
;
A
#
# COMPACT_ATOMS: atom_id res chain seq x y z
N MET A 1 7.51 14.35 -5.68
CA MET A 1 6.32 13.56 -6.05
C MET A 1 5.13 14.42 -5.74
N ASN A 2 4.36 14.79 -6.73
CA ASN A 2 3.16 15.61 -6.50
C ASN A 2 2.04 14.67 -6.05
N PHE A 3 1.77 14.64 -4.74
CA PHE A 3 0.68 13.87 -4.15
C PHE A 3 -0.66 14.60 -4.20
N ASP A 4 -0.77 15.73 -4.95
CA ASP A 4 -2.04 16.45 -5.09
C ASP A 4 -3.16 15.54 -5.63
N ILE A 5 -2.79 14.49 -6.38
CA ILE A 5 -3.72 13.46 -6.88
C ILE A 5 -4.30 12.61 -5.72
N LEU A 6 -3.56 12.50 -4.61
CA LEU A 6 -3.98 11.76 -3.41
C LEU A 6 -4.64 12.68 -2.38
N HIS A 7 -4.57 14.01 -2.54
CA HIS A 7 -5.29 14.99 -1.72
C HIS A 7 -6.77 15.05 -2.14
N THR A 8 -7.44 13.93 -2.02
CA THR A 8 -8.89 13.86 -2.09
C THR A 8 -9.42 13.78 -0.67
N ASP A 9 -10.66 14.19 -0.44
CA ASP A 9 -11.33 14.01 0.87
C ASP A 9 -11.37 12.53 1.29
N ASP A 10 -11.07 11.62 0.35
CA ASP A 10 -11.12 10.18 0.51
C ASP A 10 -9.79 9.56 0.99
N ILE A 11 -8.64 10.23 0.80
CA ILE A 11 -7.32 9.72 1.19
C ILE A 11 -6.64 10.72 2.11
N ARG A 12 -6.25 10.25 3.30
CA ARG A 12 -5.47 11.06 4.24
C ARG A 12 -3.97 10.97 3.93
N VAL A 13 -3.28 12.09 3.91
CA VAL A 13 -1.82 12.14 3.76
C VAL A 13 -1.22 12.65 5.06
N GLU A 14 -0.31 11.88 5.65
CA GLU A 14 0.40 12.20 6.88
C GLU A 14 1.91 12.16 6.68
N HIS A 15 2.58 13.07 7.34
CA HIS A 15 4.04 13.13 7.38
C HIS A 15 4.56 12.69 8.74
N CYS A 16 5.66 11.93 8.75
CA CYS A 16 6.32 11.50 9.97
C CYS A 16 7.85 11.68 9.87
N ASP A 17 8.51 11.83 11.02
CA ASP A 17 9.97 11.95 11.11
C ASP A 17 10.72 10.61 11.03
N GLY A 18 9.98 9.50 10.84
CA GLY A 18 10.54 8.15 10.77
C GLY A 18 10.89 7.55 12.14
N THR A 19 10.74 8.27 13.24
CA THR A 19 10.93 7.70 14.56
C THR A 19 9.80 6.74 14.93
N ARG A 20 10.10 5.72 15.75
CA ARG A 20 9.08 4.78 16.24
C ARG A 20 7.88 5.50 16.88
N ARG A 21 8.17 6.52 17.69
CA ARG A 21 7.14 7.25 18.43
C ARG A 21 6.20 7.99 17.49
N ASP A 22 6.75 8.66 16.48
CA ASP A 22 5.96 9.48 15.58
C ASP A 22 5.13 8.60 14.62
N ILE A 23 5.73 7.52 14.11
CA ILE A 23 4.99 6.55 13.28
C ILE A 23 3.80 5.96 14.06
N LEU A 24 4.00 5.53 15.31
CA LEU A 24 2.91 4.98 16.12
C LEU A 24 1.81 6.02 16.36
N ARG A 25 2.18 7.27 16.65
CA ARG A 25 1.21 8.38 16.80
C ARG A 25 0.35 8.54 15.53
N VAL A 26 0.99 8.52 14.35
CA VAL A 26 0.28 8.65 13.07
C VAL A 26 -0.60 7.44 12.83
N LEU A 27 -0.12 6.23 13.08
CA LEU A 27 -0.90 4.99 12.93
C LEU A 27 -2.14 5.00 13.83
N ASP A 28 -2.00 5.38 15.09
CA ASP A 28 -3.13 5.46 16.03
C ASP A 28 -4.17 6.49 15.56
N ALA A 29 -3.72 7.65 15.12
CA ALA A 29 -4.62 8.68 14.59
C ALA A 29 -5.36 8.25 13.31
N CYS A 30 -4.72 7.44 12.45
CA CYS A 30 -5.31 7.00 11.19
C CYS A 30 -6.22 5.77 11.32
N ARG A 31 -6.01 4.93 12.36
CA ARG A 31 -6.79 3.70 12.56
C ARG A 31 -8.26 3.94 12.86
N GLU A 32 -8.58 5.02 13.55
CA GLU A 32 -9.95 5.37 13.88
C GLU A 32 -10.70 5.93 12.68
N GLU A 33 -9.96 6.44 11.71
CA GLU A 33 -10.53 6.95 10.47
C GLU A 33 -10.86 5.81 9.50
N ARG A 34 -11.95 6.00 8.78
CA ARG A 34 -12.52 4.98 7.91
C ARG A 34 -12.03 5.10 6.46
N ARG A 35 -10.92 5.75 6.21
CA ARG A 35 -10.36 6.00 4.87
C ARG A 35 -8.92 5.51 4.75
N PRO A 36 -8.44 5.22 3.54
CA PRO A 36 -7.03 4.92 3.32
C PRO A 36 -6.16 6.12 3.67
N TYR A 37 -4.95 5.85 4.11
CA TYR A 37 -3.99 6.89 4.45
C TYR A 37 -2.59 6.59 3.93
N VAL A 38 -1.89 7.65 3.53
CA VAL A 38 -0.51 7.58 3.04
C VAL A 38 0.41 8.19 4.09
N ILE A 39 1.46 7.47 4.42
CA ILE A 39 2.51 7.95 5.33
C ILE A 39 3.78 8.22 4.54
N ILE A 40 4.26 9.45 4.64
CA ILE A 40 5.48 9.93 4.00
C ILE A 40 6.50 10.21 5.10
N LYS A 41 7.67 9.57 5.02
CA LYS A 41 8.77 9.91 5.93
C LYS A 41 9.46 11.19 5.47
N ASN A 42 9.65 12.10 6.38
CA ASN A 42 10.45 13.30 6.17
C ASN A 42 11.94 12.95 6.30
N GLU A 43 12.50 12.24 5.36
CA GLU A 43 13.93 11.99 5.30
C GLU A 43 14.66 13.20 4.71
N CYS A 44 14.61 14.36 5.33
CA CYS A 44 15.42 15.43 4.82
C CYS A 44 15.86 16.44 5.86
N SER A 45 16.90 16.10 6.62
CA SER A 45 17.78 17.12 7.17
C SER A 45 19.20 17.11 6.58
N ALA A 46 19.53 16.22 5.62
CA ALA A 46 20.92 16.06 5.18
C ALA A 46 21.21 16.12 3.67
N GLN A 47 20.22 16.06 2.78
CA GLN A 47 20.53 16.16 1.34
C GLN A 47 19.46 16.98 0.60
N GLN A 48 19.71 18.25 0.50
CA GLN A 48 18.92 19.25 -0.23
C GLN A 48 18.82 19.00 -1.77
N SER A 49 19.38 17.91 -2.29
CA SER A 49 19.34 17.60 -3.71
C SER A 49 18.11 16.74 -4.15
N CYS A 50 17.34 16.19 -3.20
CA CYS A 50 16.18 15.38 -3.54
C CYS A 50 14.90 16.18 -3.85
N CYS A 51 14.88 17.48 -3.53
CA CYS A 51 13.69 18.31 -3.74
C CYS A 51 13.38 18.65 -5.21
N SER A 52 14.31 18.39 -6.13
CA SER A 52 14.10 18.65 -7.56
C SER A 52 13.53 17.46 -8.37
N GLU A 53 13.49 16.26 -7.79
CA GLU A 53 12.88 15.08 -8.43
C GLU A 53 11.41 14.82 -8.07
N VAL A 54 10.84 15.67 -7.24
CA VAL A 54 9.50 15.53 -6.63
C VAL A 54 8.34 15.76 -7.61
N GLN A 55 8.60 15.97 -8.90
CA GLN A 55 7.56 16.15 -9.92
C GLN A 55 7.25 14.89 -10.74
N LYS A 56 7.84 13.73 -10.43
CA LYS A 56 7.40 12.48 -11.06
C LYS A 56 6.03 12.09 -10.56
N GLY A 57 5.08 11.99 -11.48
CA GLY A 57 3.77 11.41 -11.18
C GLY A 57 3.89 9.97 -10.65
N LEU A 58 2.86 9.46 -10.02
CA LEU A 58 2.78 8.08 -9.57
C LEU A 58 2.72 7.16 -10.79
N SER A 59 3.79 6.40 -11.06
CA SER A 59 3.93 5.57 -12.26
C SER A 59 3.89 4.08 -11.97
N ARG A 60 4.40 3.66 -10.79
CA ARG A 60 4.49 2.26 -10.40
C ARG A 60 4.10 2.07 -8.94
N ILE A 61 3.12 1.19 -8.69
CA ILE A 61 2.62 0.89 -7.34
C ILE A 61 2.93 -0.57 -7.03
N LEU A 62 3.67 -0.82 -5.95
CA LEU A 62 3.88 -2.17 -5.43
C LEU A 62 2.74 -2.55 -4.49
N VAL A 63 2.07 -3.66 -4.81
CA VAL A 63 0.92 -4.20 -4.07
C VAL A 63 1.27 -5.61 -3.58
N PRO A 64 1.89 -5.76 -2.40
CA PRO A 64 2.10 -7.07 -1.81
C PRO A 64 0.77 -7.73 -1.48
N VAL A 65 0.62 -9.02 -1.80
CA VAL A 65 -0.59 -9.81 -1.56
C VAL A 65 -0.24 -11.06 -0.77
N SER A 66 -0.68 -11.10 0.47
CA SER A 66 -0.47 -12.21 1.40
C SER A 66 -1.67 -13.18 1.43
N MET A 67 -1.63 -14.15 2.36
CA MET A 67 -2.71 -15.11 2.57
C MET A 67 -3.89 -14.55 3.39
N LEU A 68 -3.78 -13.34 3.95
CA LEU A 68 -4.82 -12.73 4.78
C LEU A 68 -6.06 -12.41 3.95
N GLU A 69 -7.24 -12.64 4.49
CA GLU A 69 -8.50 -12.41 3.76
C GLU A 69 -8.74 -10.94 3.46
N GLU A 70 -8.21 -10.06 4.27
CA GLU A 70 -8.29 -8.61 4.15
C GLU A 70 -7.53 -8.04 2.93
N GLU A 71 -6.67 -8.84 2.32
CA GLU A 71 -5.90 -8.41 1.13
C GLU A 71 -6.79 -7.98 -0.04
N VAL A 72 -7.99 -8.54 -0.14
CA VAL A 72 -8.94 -8.20 -1.21
C VAL A 72 -9.43 -6.75 -1.16
N TYR A 73 -9.39 -6.11 0.00
CA TYR A 73 -9.78 -4.70 0.13
C TYR A 73 -8.86 -3.73 -0.60
N LYS A 74 -7.65 -4.17 -0.95
CA LYS A 74 -6.75 -3.39 -1.81
C LYS A 74 -7.24 -3.25 -3.25
N ALA A 75 -8.11 -4.15 -3.71
CA ALA A 75 -8.57 -4.18 -5.09
C ALA A 75 -9.16 -2.84 -5.52
N GLU A 76 -10.03 -2.29 -4.70
CA GLU A 76 -10.72 -1.02 -4.98
C GLU A 76 -9.74 0.13 -5.05
N ILE A 77 -8.90 0.30 -4.01
CA ILE A 77 -7.98 1.43 -3.95
C ILE A 77 -6.87 1.35 -5.00
N CYS A 78 -6.31 0.18 -5.29
CA CYS A 78 -5.28 0.07 -6.33
C CYS A 78 -5.88 0.32 -7.72
N THR A 79 -7.11 -0.12 -7.98
CA THR A 79 -7.84 0.17 -9.22
C THR A 79 -8.11 1.66 -9.36
N TYR A 80 -8.60 2.31 -8.29
CA TYR A 80 -8.82 3.75 -8.25
C TYR A 80 -7.54 4.54 -8.56
N LEU A 81 -6.43 4.21 -7.87
CA LEU A 81 -5.16 4.87 -8.09
C LEU A 81 -4.65 4.69 -9.51
N ALA A 82 -4.68 3.45 -10.03
CA ALA A 82 -4.22 3.17 -11.39
C ALA A 82 -5.02 3.95 -12.44
N ARG A 83 -6.35 4.07 -12.27
CA ARG A 83 -7.20 4.87 -13.15
C ARG A 83 -6.89 6.36 -13.11
N LYS A 84 -6.72 6.91 -11.90
CA LYS A 84 -6.46 8.35 -11.69
C LYS A 84 -5.08 8.78 -12.14
N THR A 85 -4.08 7.91 -12.03
CA THR A 85 -2.67 8.26 -12.26
C THR A 85 -2.09 7.65 -13.53
N GLY A 86 -2.73 6.63 -14.09
CA GLY A 86 -2.15 5.78 -15.14
C GLY A 86 -1.04 4.86 -14.62
N ALA A 87 -0.92 4.69 -13.30
CA ALA A 87 0.14 3.88 -12.71
C ALA A 87 0.00 2.40 -13.07
N HIS A 88 1.17 1.75 -13.25
CA HIS A 88 1.28 0.32 -13.42
C HIS A 88 1.30 -0.38 -12.07
N LEU A 89 0.41 -1.37 -11.87
CA LEU A 89 0.30 -2.13 -10.62
C LEU A 89 1.20 -3.37 -10.67
N ILE A 90 2.03 -3.55 -9.66
CA ILE A 90 2.84 -4.76 -9.47
C ILE A 90 2.25 -5.56 -8.30
N LEU A 91 1.51 -6.61 -8.61
CA LEU A 91 0.90 -7.51 -7.64
C LEU A 91 1.94 -8.53 -7.20
N LEU A 92 2.64 -8.27 -6.10
CA LEU A 92 3.66 -9.17 -5.56
C LEU A 92 2.99 -10.18 -4.63
N ARG A 93 2.74 -11.38 -5.13
CA ARG A 93 2.08 -12.46 -4.41
C ARG A 93 3.06 -13.21 -3.50
N ALA A 94 2.70 -13.38 -2.24
CA ALA A 94 3.44 -14.24 -1.33
C ALA A 94 3.45 -15.70 -1.83
N ARG A 95 4.56 -16.39 -1.62
CA ARG A 95 4.66 -17.82 -1.88
C ARG A 95 4.05 -18.56 -0.70
N ASP A 96 2.91 -19.21 -0.92
CA ASP A 96 2.22 -20.02 0.08
C ASP A 96 1.94 -21.44 -0.42
N TYR A 97 1.82 -22.39 0.50
CA TYR A 97 1.51 -23.78 0.19
C TYR A 97 -0.02 -24.00 0.06
N GLY A 98 -0.83 -23.08 0.57
CA GLY A 98 -2.29 -23.20 0.68
C GLY A 98 -3.08 -22.52 -0.43
N SER A 99 -2.45 -21.94 -1.43
CA SER A 99 -3.07 -21.18 -2.53
C SER A 99 -3.89 -19.93 -2.11
N LYS A 100 -3.95 -19.55 -0.85
CA LYS A 100 -4.72 -18.40 -0.38
C LYS A 100 -4.23 -17.08 -0.99
N ALA A 101 -2.92 -16.82 -0.98
CA ALA A 101 -2.35 -15.63 -1.61
C ALA A 101 -2.65 -15.60 -3.12
N LYS A 102 -2.62 -16.75 -3.80
CA LYS A 102 -3.02 -16.87 -5.20
C LYS A 102 -4.49 -16.51 -5.41
N GLN A 103 -5.38 -17.03 -4.56
CA GLN A 103 -6.81 -16.71 -4.61
C GLN A 103 -7.07 -15.21 -4.38
N ASN A 104 -6.41 -14.61 -3.40
CA ASN A 104 -6.50 -13.18 -3.12
C ASN A 104 -6.03 -12.35 -4.32
N THR A 105 -4.87 -12.71 -4.90
CA THR A 105 -4.36 -12.04 -6.11
C THR A 105 -5.37 -12.14 -7.25
N GLN A 106 -5.94 -13.33 -7.48
CA GLN A 106 -6.94 -13.52 -8.53
C GLN A 106 -8.20 -12.68 -8.30
N ARG A 107 -8.66 -12.53 -7.05
CA ARG A 107 -9.79 -11.65 -6.72
C ARG A 107 -9.48 -10.18 -7.03
N ILE A 108 -8.27 -9.72 -6.71
CA ILE A 108 -7.82 -8.37 -7.05
C ILE A 108 -7.79 -8.18 -8.57
N ILE A 109 -7.21 -9.13 -9.31
CA ILE A 109 -7.17 -9.10 -10.78
C ILE A 109 -8.58 -9.05 -11.37
N THR A 110 -9.46 -9.94 -10.92
CA THR A 110 -10.86 -9.97 -11.39
C THR A 110 -11.57 -8.64 -11.15
N HIS A 111 -11.34 -8.01 -10.00
CA HIS A 111 -11.89 -6.68 -9.73
C HIS A 111 -11.35 -5.63 -10.71
N ILE A 112 -10.02 -5.60 -10.94
CA ILE A 112 -9.38 -4.68 -11.88
C ILE A 112 -9.97 -4.85 -13.29
N GLU A 113 -10.08 -6.09 -13.75
CA GLU A 113 -10.61 -6.41 -15.08
C GLU A 113 -12.10 -6.02 -15.21
N THR A 114 -12.90 -6.31 -14.18
CA THR A 114 -14.33 -5.94 -14.15
C THR A 114 -14.50 -4.41 -14.25
N ILE A 115 -13.71 -3.64 -13.53
CA ILE A 115 -13.77 -2.18 -13.60
C ILE A 115 -13.27 -1.69 -14.96
N ALA A 116 -12.17 -2.25 -15.47
CA ALA A 116 -11.63 -1.88 -16.78
C ALA A 116 -12.66 -2.12 -17.90
N GLU A 117 -13.36 -3.26 -17.89
CA GLU A 117 -14.43 -3.58 -18.83
C GLU A 117 -15.62 -2.60 -18.70
N ARG A 118 -16.05 -2.33 -17.46
CA ARG A 118 -17.20 -1.44 -17.20
C ARG A 118 -16.93 -0.01 -17.63
N THR A 119 -15.69 0.48 -17.43
CA THR A 119 -15.32 1.88 -17.72
C THR A 119 -14.73 2.09 -19.11
N GLY A 120 -14.33 1.02 -19.79
CA GLY A 120 -13.59 1.08 -21.06
C GLY A 120 -12.16 1.58 -20.91
N GLU A 121 -11.65 1.71 -19.68
CA GLU A 121 -10.31 2.19 -19.37
C GLU A 121 -9.31 1.03 -19.32
N LYS A 122 -8.10 1.26 -19.83
CA LYS A 122 -7.02 0.27 -19.72
C LYS A 122 -6.27 0.45 -18.42
N ILE A 123 -6.37 -0.53 -17.51
CA ILE A 123 -5.60 -0.60 -16.27
C ILE A 123 -4.43 -1.57 -16.48
N SER A 124 -3.22 -1.09 -16.25
CA SER A 124 -2.00 -1.87 -16.46
C SER A 124 -1.56 -2.54 -15.16
N TYR A 125 -1.37 -3.86 -15.19
CA TYR A 125 -0.86 -4.62 -14.04
C TYR A 125 0.01 -5.80 -14.48
N GLU A 126 0.84 -6.30 -13.54
CA GLU A 126 1.59 -7.55 -13.68
C GLU A 126 1.59 -8.31 -12.35
N GLU A 127 1.61 -9.65 -12.40
CA GLU A 127 1.72 -10.52 -11.24
C GLU A 127 3.16 -11.05 -11.10
N HIS A 128 3.74 -10.86 -9.93
CA HIS A 128 5.01 -11.46 -9.55
C HIS A 128 4.83 -12.38 -8.35
N VAL A 129 5.60 -13.47 -8.31
CA VAL A 129 5.64 -14.38 -7.17
C VAL A 129 6.86 -14.07 -6.33
N ALA A 130 6.68 -13.81 -5.05
CA ALA A 130 7.75 -13.60 -4.12
C ALA A 130 8.67 -14.82 -4.00
N LYS A 131 9.93 -14.59 -3.70
CA LYS A 131 10.92 -15.68 -3.53
C LYS A 131 10.70 -16.42 -2.22
N ARG A 132 10.25 -15.70 -1.18
CA ARG A 132 10.07 -16.20 0.17
C ARG A 132 8.62 -16.59 0.45
N ASP A 133 8.47 -17.44 1.47
CA ASP A 133 7.18 -17.79 2.02
C ASP A 133 6.50 -16.62 2.76
N SER A 134 5.26 -16.84 3.17
CA SER A 134 4.45 -15.84 3.84
C SER A 134 5.06 -15.26 5.12
N PHE A 135 5.83 -16.04 5.87
CA PHE A 135 6.49 -15.58 7.11
C PHE A 135 7.63 -14.59 6.83
N SER A 136 8.32 -14.75 5.72
CA SER A 136 9.46 -13.91 5.32
C SER A 136 9.12 -12.93 4.19
N PHE A 137 7.87 -12.88 3.77
CA PHE A 137 7.38 -12.11 2.63
C PHE A 137 7.69 -10.61 2.74
N HIS A 138 7.64 -10.05 3.96
CA HIS A 138 8.00 -8.66 4.19
C HIS A 138 9.42 -8.30 3.71
N LYS A 139 10.35 -9.24 3.71
CA LYS A 139 11.71 -9.01 3.21
C LYS A 139 11.75 -8.86 1.68
N ASP A 140 10.86 -9.57 0.98
CA ASP A 140 10.79 -9.49 -0.48
C ASP A 140 10.20 -8.14 -0.92
N PHE A 141 9.06 -7.73 -0.36
CA PHE A 141 8.49 -6.45 -0.78
C PHE A 141 9.34 -5.24 -0.33
N HIS A 142 10.05 -5.31 0.79
CA HIS A 142 10.99 -4.26 1.15
C HIS A 142 12.19 -4.18 0.20
N SER A 143 12.71 -5.32 -0.28
CA SER A 143 13.80 -5.32 -1.25
C SER A 143 13.39 -4.83 -2.63
N GLU A 144 12.10 -4.81 -2.93
CA GLU A 144 11.57 -4.34 -4.21
C GLU A 144 11.00 -2.91 -4.14
N ALA A 145 10.58 -2.44 -2.95
CA ALA A 145 9.83 -1.20 -2.78
C ALA A 145 10.54 0.03 -3.39
N TRP A 146 11.86 0.13 -3.28
CA TRP A 146 12.63 1.25 -3.82
C TRP A 146 12.55 1.42 -5.35
N LYS A 147 12.11 0.39 -6.07
CA LYS A 147 11.91 0.42 -7.53
C LYS A 147 10.55 1.01 -7.94
N HIS A 148 9.74 1.39 -6.97
CA HIS A 148 8.36 1.81 -7.14
C HIS A 148 8.16 3.19 -6.53
N ASP A 149 7.03 3.81 -6.81
CA ASP A 149 6.72 5.15 -6.31
C ASP A 149 5.85 5.09 -5.04
N LEU A 150 5.16 3.97 -4.83
CA LEU A 150 4.26 3.75 -3.70
C LEU A 150 4.26 2.28 -3.30
N LEU A 151 4.29 2.00 -2.01
CA LEU A 151 4.04 0.69 -1.41
C LEU A 151 2.62 0.69 -0.82
N LEU A 152 1.74 -0.21 -1.30
CA LEU A 152 0.35 -0.30 -0.85
C LEU A 152 0.15 -1.54 0.02
N LEU A 153 -0.15 -1.35 1.29
CA LEU A 153 -0.34 -2.41 2.28
C LEU A 153 -1.75 -2.40 2.86
N THR A 154 -2.20 -3.53 3.38
CA THR A 154 -3.39 -3.60 4.26
C THR A 154 -2.96 -3.26 5.67
N ALA A 155 -3.69 -2.37 6.35
CA ALA A 155 -3.47 -2.07 7.75
C ALA A 155 -3.98 -3.23 8.63
N SER A 156 -3.35 -3.46 9.76
CA SER A 156 -3.82 -4.42 10.75
C SER A 156 -5.14 -3.97 11.36
N ARG A 157 -6.07 -4.90 11.50
CA ARG A 157 -7.40 -4.64 12.08
C ARG A 157 -7.32 -4.30 13.56
N GLU A 158 -6.54 -5.09 14.27
CA GLU A 158 -6.31 -4.99 15.72
C GLU A 158 -4.86 -5.30 16.02
N TYR A 159 -4.31 -4.69 17.05
CA TYR A 159 -2.98 -5.04 17.53
C TYR A 159 -3.08 -6.14 18.57
N GLY A 160 -2.32 -7.21 18.34
CA GLY A 160 -2.12 -8.29 19.32
C GLY A 160 -1.14 -7.89 20.43
N LEU A 161 -0.97 -8.78 21.42
CA LEU A 161 0.03 -8.59 22.48
C LEU A 161 1.45 -8.49 21.94
N ASP A 162 1.75 -9.21 20.86
CA ASP A 162 3.06 -9.16 20.19
C ASP A 162 3.30 -7.80 19.54
N ASP A 163 2.27 -7.19 18.98
CA ASP A 163 2.36 -5.86 18.39
C ASP A 163 2.60 -4.77 19.45
N TRP A 164 2.07 -4.97 20.65
CA TRP A 164 2.34 -4.08 21.77
C TRP A 164 3.80 -4.13 22.22
N LEU A 165 4.41 -5.31 22.20
CA LEU A 165 5.82 -5.49 22.60
C LEU A 165 6.80 -5.08 21.51
N PHE A 166 6.57 -5.50 20.28
CA PHE A 166 7.52 -5.35 19.15
C PHE A 166 7.13 -4.24 18.18
N GLY A 167 5.90 -3.77 18.24
CA GLY A 167 5.28 -2.84 17.31
C GLY A 167 4.56 -3.55 16.17
N PRO A 168 3.53 -2.91 15.58
CA PRO A 168 2.75 -3.50 14.51
C PRO A 168 3.59 -3.68 13.23
N PRO A 169 3.22 -4.61 12.35
CA PRO A 169 3.91 -4.86 11.08
C PRO A 169 4.08 -3.60 10.22
N GLU A 170 3.10 -2.70 10.25
CA GLU A 170 3.12 -1.43 9.54
C GLU A 170 4.26 -0.52 10.02
N LEU A 171 4.55 -0.51 11.31
CA LEU A 171 5.68 0.24 11.87
C LEU A 171 7.00 -0.17 11.20
N TYR A 172 7.20 -1.48 11.03
CA TYR A 172 8.39 -1.98 10.37
C TYR A 172 8.39 -1.61 8.88
N ALA A 173 7.26 -1.77 8.21
CA ALA A 173 7.09 -1.42 6.82
C ALA A 173 7.42 0.05 6.56
N ILE A 174 6.84 0.97 7.33
CA ILE A 174 7.08 2.41 7.19
C ILE A 174 8.55 2.76 7.49
N ARG A 175 9.12 2.22 8.56
CA ARG A 175 10.52 2.50 8.91
C ARG A 175 11.52 2.06 7.86
N LYS A 176 11.27 0.93 7.20
CA LYS A 176 12.17 0.33 6.21
C LYS A 176 11.93 0.79 4.79
N SER A 177 10.75 1.31 4.50
CA SER A 177 10.44 1.79 3.16
C SER A 177 11.22 3.06 2.83
N GLU A 178 11.77 3.12 1.63
CA GLU A 178 12.38 4.32 1.03
C GLU A 178 11.35 5.12 0.22
N VAL A 179 10.16 4.57 0.04
CA VAL A 179 9.04 5.20 -0.68
C VAL A 179 7.85 5.38 0.26
N PRO A 180 6.92 6.28 -0.07
CA PRO A 180 5.67 6.42 0.68
C PRO A 180 4.94 5.10 0.84
N VAL A 181 4.30 4.90 1.98
CA VAL A 181 3.51 3.73 2.30
C VAL A 181 2.06 4.13 2.44
N MET A 182 1.21 3.57 1.59
CA MET A 182 -0.24 3.67 1.72
C MET A 182 -0.77 2.47 2.50
N LEU A 183 -1.63 2.75 3.45
CA LEU A 183 -2.29 1.75 4.26
C LEU A 183 -3.79 1.77 3.96
N VAL A 184 -4.32 0.61 3.59
CA VAL A 184 -5.75 0.41 3.35
C VAL A 184 -6.37 -0.18 4.61
N ASN A 185 -7.36 0.51 5.15
CA ASN A 185 -8.08 0.02 6.32
C ASN A 185 -8.92 -1.21 5.93
N PRO A 186 -8.83 -2.35 6.65
CA PRO A 186 -9.52 -3.59 6.29
C PRO A 186 -11.02 -3.60 6.63
N ARG A 187 -11.63 -2.48 6.96
CA ARG A 187 -13.06 -2.38 7.23
C ARG A 187 -13.84 -2.27 5.93
N ALA A 188 -14.58 -3.32 5.58
CA ALA A 188 -15.29 -3.50 4.32
C ALA A 188 -16.44 -2.51 4.04
N ASP A 189 -16.91 -1.80 5.06
CA ASP A 189 -18.09 -0.93 4.99
C ASP A 189 -17.78 0.49 4.47
N LEU A 190 -16.61 0.73 3.90
CA LEU A 190 -16.06 2.05 3.75
C LEU A 190 -15.78 2.53 2.34
N PHE A 191 -15.80 1.64 1.37
CA PHE A 191 -15.37 1.97 0.02
C PHE A 191 -16.50 1.87 -0.98
N SER A 192 -17.10 3.00 -1.26
CA SER A 192 -17.82 3.27 -2.49
C SER A 192 -17.06 4.37 -3.25
N LEU A 193 -15.80 4.10 -3.61
CA LEU A 193 -14.98 5.02 -4.40
C LEU A 193 -15.17 4.86 -5.92
N CYS A 194 -16.03 3.95 -6.33
CA CYS A 194 -16.20 3.56 -7.73
C CYS A 194 -17.60 3.86 -8.30
N ASP A 195 -18.27 4.90 -7.85
CA ASP A 195 -19.45 5.41 -8.55
C ASP A 195 -19.10 6.36 -9.69
#